data_d15ebcbf924597879d4739fdb4aceb4c
#
_entry.id   d15ebcbf924597879d4739fdb4aceb4c
#
_cell.length_a   1.000
_cell.length_b   1.000
_cell.length_c   1.000
_cell.angle_alpha   90.00
_cell.angle_beta   90.00
_cell.angle_gamma   90.00
#
_symmetry.space_group_name_H-M   'P 1'
#
loop_
_entity.id
_entity.type
_entity.pdbx_description
1 polymer ?
#
loop_
_entity_poly.entity_id
_entity_poly.type
_entity_poly.pdbx_seq_one_letter_code
_entity_poly.pdbx_strand_id
1 'polypeptide(L)'
;MNQKIMPLGSIEANCVILWEDPAAAWIVDPGAEPGTICAFLEEKGLTPALILFTHGHFDHIGAVDGLLARYPNLPVHVGPGDVPMIGHPQNAWPPDYEVVKKPATLVADLVEGATLTAGGLTAQVIATPGHTPGGACFLFAAQKLLITGDTLFAGSCGRTDFPGGDRRQLGESLRRLAGLDPELTVVPGHGMPTTIAREVATNPFLQ
;
A
#
# COMPACT_ATOMS: atom_id res chain seq x y z
N MET A 1 11.64 -11.87 8.35
CA MET A 1 10.80 -10.64 8.32
C MET A 1 9.61 -10.83 9.25
N ASN A 2 9.32 -9.82 10.07
CA ASN A 2 8.11 -9.73 10.88
C ASN A 2 7.10 -8.83 10.18
N GLN A 3 5.82 -9.03 10.45
CA GLN A 3 4.76 -8.19 9.91
C GLN A 3 3.62 -7.97 10.90
N LYS A 4 2.96 -6.83 10.81
CA LYS A 4 1.71 -6.51 11.48
C LYS A 4 0.76 -5.91 10.47
N ILE A 5 -0.40 -6.50 10.32
CA ILE A 5 -1.51 -5.95 9.54
C ILE A 5 -2.50 -5.34 10.53
N MET A 6 -2.88 -4.10 10.30
CA MET A 6 -3.84 -3.35 11.11
C MET A 6 -4.91 -2.77 10.19
N PRO A 7 -6.13 -3.32 10.18
CA PRO A 7 -7.27 -2.64 9.57
C PRO A 7 -7.56 -1.37 10.36
N LEU A 8 -7.46 -0.20 9.72
CA LEU A 8 -7.58 1.12 10.36
C LEU A 8 -8.66 1.97 9.71
N GLY A 9 -9.24 2.85 10.52
CA GLY A 9 -10.30 3.76 10.09
C GLY A 9 -11.65 3.09 9.84
N SER A 10 -12.65 3.87 9.43
CA SER A 10 -14.04 3.40 9.24
C SER A 10 -14.21 2.47 8.02
N ILE A 11 -13.26 2.48 7.10
CA ILE A 11 -13.24 1.63 5.88
C ILE A 11 -12.35 0.40 6.06
N GLU A 12 -11.63 0.29 7.20
CA GLU A 12 -10.78 -0.84 7.55
C GLU A 12 -9.69 -1.14 6.49
N ALA A 13 -9.03 -0.08 5.96
CA ALA A 13 -7.89 -0.27 5.07
C ALA A 13 -6.70 -0.89 5.84
N ASN A 14 -6.05 -1.86 5.23
CA ASN A 14 -4.93 -2.60 5.84
C ASN A 14 -3.65 -1.75 5.85
N CYS A 15 -3.31 -1.15 6.96
CA CYS A 15 -1.96 -0.65 7.21
C CYS A 15 -1.03 -1.83 7.53
N VAL A 16 0.05 -1.97 6.76
CA VAL A 16 1.01 -3.07 6.95
C VAL A 16 2.34 -2.51 7.46
N ILE A 17 2.77 -2.96 8.65
CA ILE A 17 4.09 -2.65 9.18
C ILE A 17 4.97 -3.88 9.00
N LEU A 18 6.14 -3.68 8.36
CA LEU A 18 7.13 -4.72 8.09
C LEU A 18 8.46 -4.36 8.75
N TRP A 19 9.15 -5.35 9.34
CA TRP A 19 10.48 -5.11 9.91
C TRP A 19 11.32 -6.39 9.99
N GLU A 20 12.64 -6.21 10.01
CA GLU A 20 13.61 -7.22 10.43
C GLU A 20 14.41 -6.69 11.62
N ASP A 21 14.97 -7.58 12.45
CA ASP A 21 15.82 -7.15 13.56
C ASP A 21 17.22 -6.72 13.04
N PRO A 22 17.76 -5.59 13.60
CA PRO A 22 17.16 -4.65 14.53
C PRO A 22 16.55 -3.41 13.85
N ALA A 23 15.30 -3.16 14.12
CA ALA A 23 14.69 -1.86 14.38
C ALA A 23 14.27 -0.93 13.24
N ALA A 24 14.47 -1.19 11.97
CA ALA A 24 13.93 -0.30 10.93
C ALA A 24 12.62 -0.86 10.34
N ALA A 25 11.52 -0.13 10.47
CA ALA A 25 10.21 -0.55 9.99
C ALA A 25 9.79 0.18 8.71
N TRP A 26 9.14 -0.53 7.81
CA TRP A 26 8.40 0.06 6.69
C TRP A 26 6.93 0.16 7.07
N ILE A 27 6.29 1.26 6.71
CA ILE A 27 4.86 1.46 6.89
C ILE A 27 4.23 1.52 5.51
N VAL A 28 3.34 0.58 5.21
CA VAL A 28 2.61 0.55 3.95
C VAL A 28 1.17 0.94 4.22
N ASP A 29 0.64 1.87 3.46
CA ASP A 29 -0.73 2.37 3.50
C ASP A 29 -1.20 2.77 4.91
N PRO A 30 -0.59 3.79 5.54
CA PRO A 30 -1.08 4.34 6.80
C PRO A 30 -2.37 5.13 6.58
N GLY A 31 -3.51 4.44 6.52
CA GLY A 31 -4.78 5.03 6.12
C GLY A 31 -5.45 5.89 7.17
N ALA A 32 -5.31 5.53 8.44
CA ALA A 32 -5.94 6.23 9.56
C ALA A 32 -5.19 6.01 10.88
N GLU A 33 -5.65 6.64 11.95
CA GLU A 33 -5.21 6.38 13.33
C GLU A 33 -3.68 6.46 13.54
N PRO A 34 -3.01 7.58 13.23
CA PRO A 34 -1.56 7.69 13.36
C PRO A 34 -1.06 7.40 14.80
N GLY A 35 -1.88 7.68 15.81
CA GLY A 35 -1.58 7.36 17.20
C GLY A 35 -1.45 5.85 17.45
N THR A 36 -2.33 5.03 16.86
CA THR A 36 -2.31 3.57 16.94
C THR A 36 -1.03 3.01 16.29
N ILE A 37 -0.65 3.55 15.13
CA ILE A 37 0.58 3.16 14.43
C ILE A 37 1.81 3.53 15.28
N CYS A 38 1.89 4.77 15.79
CA CYS A 38 3.01 5.22 16.64
C CYS A 38 3.13 4.38 17.90
N ALA A 39 2.02 4.10 18.58
CA ALA A 39 2.01 3.27 19.79
C ALA A 39 2.56 1.86 19.52
N PHE A 40 2.19 1.25 18.40
CA PHE A 40 2.75 -0.05 18.00
C PHE A 40 4.27 0.01 17.75
N LEU A 41 4.72 1.04 17.04
CA LEU A 41 6.15 1.23 16.76
C LEU A 41 6.93 1.40 18.08
N GLU A 42 6.42 2.21 19.01
CA GLU A 42 7.02 2.45 20.33
C GLU A 42 7.04 1.17 21.18
N GLU A 43 5.93 0.42 21.25
CA GLU A 43 5.84 -0.86 21.97
C GLU A 43 6.90 -1.86 21.49
N LYS A 44 7.14 -1.91 20.18
CA LYS A 44 8.12 -2.82 19.56
C LYS A 44 9.53 -2.27 19.49
N GLY A 45 9.77 -1.02 19.92
CA GLY A 45 11.07 -0.37 19.81
C GLY A 45 11.50 -0.13 18.34
N LEU A 46 10.55 0.05 17.43
CA LEU A 46 10.79 0.21 16.01
C LEU A 46 10.94 1.68 15.63
N THR A 47 11.87 1.95 14.70
CA THR A 47 12.02 3.27 14.08
C THR A 47 11.54 3.16 12.62
N PRO A 48 10.56 3.96 12.18
CA PRO A 48 10.14 3.92 10.79
C PRO A 48 11.25 4.43 9.86
N ALA A 49 11.51 3.68 8.78
CA ALA A 49 12.51 4.01 7.77
C ALA A 49 11.90 4.70 6.54
N LEU A 50 10.69 4.30 6.17
CA LEU A 50 9.94 4.88 5.05
C LEU A 50 8.44 4.57 5.16
N ILE A 51 7.66 5.35 4.41
CA ILE A 51 6.25 5.09 4.15
C ILE A 51 6.11 4.75 2.66
N LEU A 52 5.31 3.73 2.36
CA LEU A 52 4.92 3.36 0.99
C LEU A 52 3.41 3.53 0.83
N PHE A 53 2.98 4.18 -0.23
CA PHE A 53 1.60 4.16 -0.67
C PHE A 53 1.45 3.18 -1.84
N THR A 54 0.58 2.17 -1.68
CA THR A 54 0.20 1.35 -2.84
C THR A 54 -0.52 2.19 -3.87
N HIS A 55 -1.28 3.20 -3.41
CA HIS A 55 -1.96 4.19 -4.23
C HIS A 55 -2.36 5.42 -3.39
N GLY A 56 -2.89 6.44 -4.04
CA GLY A 56 -3.13 7.75 -3.43
C GLY A 56 -4.52 7.98 -2.83
N HIS A 57 -5.40 6.99 -2.65
CA HIS A 57 -6.72 7.23 -2.04
C HIS A 57 -6.62 7.55 -0.55
N PHE A 58 -7.57 8.35 -0.08
CA PHE A 58 -7.62 8.94 1.26
C PHE A 58 -7.49 7.91 2.40
N ASP A 59 -8.09 6.75 2.25
CA ASP A 59 -8.10 5.66 3.23
C ASP A 59 -6.80 4.86 3.28
N HIS A 60 -5.85 5.11 2.37
CA HIS A 60 -4.50 4.55 2.38
C HIS A 60 -3.42 5.55 2.82
N ILE A 61 -3.76 6.85 2.86
CA ILE A 61 -2.77 7.90 3.15
C ILE A 61 -3.13 8.78 4.36
N GLY A 62 -4.33 8.63 4.93
CA GLY A 62 -4.93 9.56 5.89
C GLY A 62 -4.14 9.79 7.18
N ALA A 63 -3.29 8.85 7.61
CA ALA A 63 -2.48 9.00 8.80
C ALA A 63 -1.13 9.72 8.56
N VAL A 64 -0.77 10.03 7.31
CA VAL A 64 0.58 10.51 6.99
C VAL A 64 0.94 11.83 7.67
N ASP A 65 0.00 12.77 7.77
CA ASP A 65 0.23 14.06 8.45
C ASP A 65 0.59 13.85 9.93
N GLY A 66 -0.11 12.95 10.61
CA GLY A 66 0.16 12.59 12.00
C GLY A 66 1.50 11.86 12.19
N LEU A 67 1.85 10.97 11.26
CA LEU A 67 3.15 10.29 11.27
C LEU A 67 4.29 11.27 11.03
N LEU A 68 4.16 12.19 10.07
CA LEU A 68 5.18 13.20 9.78
C LEU A 68 5.30 14.27 10.88
N ALA A 69 4.24 14.52 11.65
CA ALA A 69 4.35 15.35 12.86
C ALA A 69 5.29 14.71 13.89
N ARG A 70 5.34 13.37 13.98
CA ARG A 70 6.23 12.61 14.88
C ARG A 70 7.59 12.30 14.25
N TYR A 71 7.63 12.06 12.94
CA TYR A 71 8.80 11.67 12.16
C TYR A 71 8.98 12.57 10.93
N PRO A 72 9.40 13.84 11.09
CA PRO A 72 9.29 14.88 10.03
C PRO A 72 10.14 14.62 8.79
N ASN A 73 11.19 13.80 8.89
CA ASN A 73 12.09 13.49 7.78
C ASN A 73 11.80 12.13 7.14
N LEU A 74 10.72 11.47 7.52
CA LEU A 74 10.38 10.14 7.00
C LEU A 74 10.02 10.23 5.52
N PRO A 75 10.74 9.54 4.62
CA PRO A 75 10.42 9.56 3.19
C PRO A 75 9.08 8.85 2.93
N VAL A 76 8.30 9.44 2.04
CA VAL A 76 6.98 8.94 1.62
C VAL A 76 7.04 8.66 0.13
N HIS A 77 6.93 7.40 -0.25
CA HIS A 77 7.04 6.96 -1.65
C HIS A 77 5.66 6.71 -2.25
N VAL A 78 5.49 7.13 -3.50
CA VAL A 78 4.22 6.99 -4.25
C VAL A 78 4.47 6.76 -5.73
N GLY A 79 3.53 6.11 -6.42
CA GLY A 79 3.52 6.04 -7.88
C GLY A 79 3.31 7.44 -8.50
N PRO A 80 4.10 7.80 -9.53
CA PRO A 80 4.02 9.15 -10.14
C PRO A 80 2.61 9.54 -10.59
N GLY A 81 1.80 8.58 -11.04
CA GLY A 81 0.42 8.80 -11.49
C GLY A 81 -0.52 9.29 -10.39
N ASP A 82 -0.21 9.01 -9.12
CA ASP A 82 -1.08 9.35 -7.98
C ASP A 82 -0.65 10.63 -7.25
N VAL A 83 0.49 11.22 -7.60
CA VAL A 83 0.93 12.50 -7.01
C VAL A 83 -0.13 13.61 -7.09
N PRO A 84 -0.92 13.74 -8.18
CA PRO A 84 -2.00 14.73 -8.26
C PRO A 84 -3.15 14.49 -7.28
N MET A 85 -3.33 13.27 -6.77
CA MET A 85 -4.39 12.95 -5.81
C MET A 85 -4.06 13.45 -4.40
N ILE A 86 -2.77 13.48 -4.05
CA ILE A 86 -2.32 13.87 -2.70
C ILE A 86 -2.46 15.38 -2.53
N GLY A 87 -3.29 15.79 -1.58
CA GLY A 87 -3.65 17.19 -1.35
C GLY A 87 -4.82 17.69 -2.20
N HIS A 88 -5.42 16.84 -3.03
CA HIS A 88 -6.58 17.24 -3.82
C HIS A 88 -7.84 17.28 -2.95
N PRO A 89 -8.66 18.36 -3.00
CA PRO A 89 -9.84 18.52 -2.12
C PRO A 89 -10.90 17.40 -2.26
N GLN A 90 -10.97 16.73 -3.40
CA GLN A 90 -11.90 15.61 -3.62
C GLN A 90 -11.36 14.27 -3.08
N ASN A 91 -10.10 14.22 -2.65
CA ASN A 91 -9.50 13.04 -2.06
C ASN A 91 -9.68 13.06 -0.53
N ALA A 92 -10.93 13.02 -0.10
CA ALA A 92 -11.34 13.03 1.29
C ALA A 92 -12.71 12.35 1.44
N TRP A 93 -13.01 11.88 2.64
CA TRP A 93 -14.30 11.30 3.01
C TRP A 93 -14.70 11.80 4.41
N PRO A 94 -15.16 13.05 4.54
CA PRO A 94 -15.55 13.60 5.84
C PRO A 94 -16.75 12.84 6.46
N PRO A 95 -16.82 12.74 7.79
CA PRO A 95 -15.89 13.34 8.77
C PRO A 95 -14.62 12.51 9.04
N ASP A 96 -14.53 11.28 8.52
CA ASP A 96 -13.54 10.29 8.95
C ASP A 96 -12.16 10.51 8.30
N TYR A 97 -12.14 11.01 7.06
CA TYR A 97 -10.92 11.25 6.31
C TYR A 97 -10.86 12.68 5.77
N GLU A 98 -9.90 13.43 6.25
CA GLU A 98 -9.63 14.78 5.76
C GLU A 98 -8.62 14.76 4.61
N VAL A 99 -8.50 15.89 3.90
CA VAL A 99 -7.49 16.06 2.86
C VAL A 99 -6.10 16.05 3.48
N VAL A 100 -5.30 15.07 3.10
CA VAL A 100 -3.90 14.95 3.50
C VAL A 100 -3.07 16.05 2.83
N LYS A 101 -2.20 16.72 3.56
CA LYS A 101 -1.25 17.67 3.00
C LYS A 101 -0.20 16.93 2.17
N LYS A 102 0.19 17.51 1.03
CA LYS A 102 1.26 16.92 0.25
C LYS A 102 2.57 16.95 1.04
N PRO A 103 3.16 15.79 1.41
CA PRO A 103 4.37 15.75 2.21
C PRO A 103 5.56 16.42 1.51
N ALA A 104 6.37 17.17 2.25
CA ALA A 104 7.63 17.73 1.73
C ALA A 104 8.65 16.60 1.40
N THR A 105 8.52 15.45 2.05
CA THR A 105 9.34 14.25 1.86
C THR A 105 8.78 13.28 0.83
N LEU A 106 7.79 13.72 0.01
CA LEU A 106 7.17 12.88 -1.01
C LEU A 106 8.13 12.60 -2.17
N VAL A 107 8.31 11.34 -2.49
CA VAL A 107 9.14 10.83 -3.59
C VAL A 107 8.27 10.05 -4.56
N ALA A 108 8.23 10.48 -5.81
CA ALA A 108 7.42 9.87 -6.86
C ALA A 108 8.24 8.87 -7.68
N ASP A 109 8.70 7.79 -7.05
CA ASP A 109 9.66 6.83 -7.61
C ASP A 109 9.16 5.37 -7.68
N LEU A 110 7.91 5.12 -7.29
CA LEU A 110 7.33 3.79 -7.40
C LEU A 110 6.93 3.50 -8.86
N VAL A 111 7.95 3.17 -9.64
CA VAL A 111 7.81 2.80 -11.06
C VAL A 111 8.10 1.32 -11.27
N GLU A 112 7.66 0.77 -12.38
CA GLU A 112 7.88 -0.65 -12.74
C GLU A 112 9.34 -1.07 -12.59
N GLY A 113 9.58 -2.14 -11.83
CA GLY A 113 10.89 -2.74 -11.63
C GLY A 113 11.80 -1.99 -10.65
N ALA A 114 11.39 -0.84 -10.12
CA ALA A 114 12.15 -0.15 -9.08
C ALA A 114 12.34 -1.06 -7.86
N THR A 115 13.47 -0.90 -7.18
CA THR A 115 13.80 -1.66 -5.97
C THR A 115 14.04 -0.70 -4.83
N LEU A 116 13.36 -0.93 -3.73
CA LEU A 116 13.53 -0.21 -2.47
C LEU A 116 14.25 -1.10 -1.48
N THR A 117 15.22 -0.55 -0.77
CA THR A 117 15.97 -1.29 0.27
C THR A 117 16.18 -0.39 1.48
N ALA A 118 15.72 -0.82 2.64
CA ALA A 118 15.98 -0.17 3.93
C ALA A 118 15.80 -1.17 5.08
N GLY A 119 16.59 -1.05 6.16
CA GLY A 119 16.42 -1.84 7.37
C GLY A 119 16.45 -3.36 7.17
N GLY A 120 17.24 -3.86 6.22
CA GLY A 120 17.32 -5.29 5.91
C GLY A 120 16.20 -5.80 4.98
N LEU A 121 15.18 -5.00 4.71
CA LEU A 121 14.10 -5.35 3.78
C LEU A 121 14.42 -4.87 2.37
N THR A 122 13.99 -5.66 1.39
CA THR A 122 14.04 -5.30 -0.03
C THR A 122 12.73 -5.66 -0.70
N ALA A 123 12.13 -4.71 -1.40
CA ALA A 123 10.93 -4.91 -2.20
C ALA A 123 11.15 -4.47 -3.64
N GLN A 124 10.60 -5.22 -4.58
CA GLN A 124 10.45 -4.82 -5.97
C GLN A 124 9.08 -4.19 -6.18
N VAL A 125 9.03 -3.07 -6.89
CA VAL A 125 7.80 -2.41 -7.30
C VAL A 125 7.27 -3.07 -8.56
N ILE A 126 6.00 -3.45 -8.54
CA ILE A 126 5.23 -3.87 -9.71
C ILE A 126 4.17 -2.78 -9.92
N ALA A 127 4.30 -1.98 -10.96
CA ALA A 127 3.29 -0.98 -11.28
C ALA A 127 1.99 -1.67 -11.72
N THR A 128 0.88 -1.33 -11.06
CA THR A 128 -0.44 -1.93 -11.28
C THR A 128 -1.51 -0.86 -11.48
N PRO A 129 -1.41 -0.06 -12.58
CA PRO A 129 -2.41 0.96 -12.85
C PRO A 129 -3.78 0.33 -13.12
N GLY A 130 -4.82 1.11 -12.85
CA GLY A 130 -6.20 0.75 -13.19
C GLY A 130 -7.20 1.05 -12.08
N HIS A 131 -6.94 0.73 -10.82
CA HIS A 131 -7.70 1.27 -9.70
C HIS A 131 -7.40 2.78 -9.54
N THR A 132 -6.12 3.11 -9.57
CA THR A 132 -5.60 4.47 -9.76
C THR A 132 -4.51 4.48 -10.84
N PRO A 133 -4.14 5.66 -11.38
CA PRO A 133 -3.07 5.76 -12.38
C PRO A 133 -1.68 5.40 -11.86
N GLY A 134 -1.43 5.63 -10.56
CA GLY A 134 -0.14 5.40 -9.89
C GLY A 134 -0.11 4.14 -9.04
N GLY A 135 -1.10 3.26 -9.15
CA GLY A 135 -1.19 2.03 -8.37
C GLY A 135 0.05 1.16 -8.47
N ALA A 136 0.52 0.62 -7.34
CA ALA A 136 1.71 -0.22 -7.25
C ALA A 136 1.53 -1.34 -6.23
N CYS A 137 2.09 -2.50 -6.55
CA CYS A 137 2.25 -3.62 -5.63
C CYS A 137 3.71 -3.73 -5.20
N PHE A 138 3.94 -4.29 -4.02
CA PHE A 138 5.30 -4.49 -3.46
C PHE A 138 5.59 -5.97 -3.28
N LEU A 139 6.55 -6.48 -4.05
CA LEU A 139 6.99 -7.87 -4.01
C LEU A 139 8.22 -8.02 -3.11
N PHE A 140 8.06 -8.72 -2.01
CA PHE A 140 9.12 -9.19 -1.12
C PHE A 140 9.44 -10.65 -1.45
N ALA A 141 10.24 -10.86 -2.51
CA ALA A 141 10.44 -12.18 -3.09
C ALA A 141 11.05 -13.19 -2.10
N ALA A 142 12.03 -12.78 -1.28
CA ALA A 142 12.66 -13.64 -0.29
C ALA A 142 11.69 -14.12 0.81
N GLN A 143 10.64 -13.36 1.07
CA GLN A 143 9.62 -13.66 2.08
C GLN A 143 8.33 -14.25 1.49
N LYS A 144 8.28 -14.41 0.17
CA LYS A 144 7.09 -14.84 -0.56
C LYS A 144 5.85 -14.02 -0.21
N LEU A 145 6.02 -12.69 -0.12
CA LEU A 145 4.96 -11.75 0.22
C LEU A 145 4.74 -10.75 -0.92
N LEU A 146 3.49 -10.50 -1.25
CA LEU A 146 3.04 -9.50 -2.20
C LEU A 146 1.99 -8.60 -1.52
N ILE A 147 2.26 -7.30 -1.38
CA ILE A 147 1.28 -6.31 -0.93
C ILE A 147 0.66 -5.71 -2.19
N THR A 148 -0.66 -5.80 -2.32
CA THR A 148 -1.36 -5.47 -3.56
C THR A 148 -2.19 -4.20 -3.51
N GLY A 149 -2.35 -3.59 -2.32
CA GLY A 149 -3.29 -2.49 -2.19
C GLY A 149 -4.64 -2.86 -2.79
N ASP A 150 -5.22 -1.94 -3.53
CA ASP A 150 -6.53 -2.12 -4.16
C ASP A 150 -6.46 -2.66 -5.60
N THR A 151 -5.41 -3.42 -5.92
CA THR A 151 -5.34 -4.13 -7.21
C THR A 151 -6.02 -5.50 -7.13
N LEU A 152 -5.60 -6.36 -6.19
CA LEU A 152 -6.11 -7.73 -6.06
C LEU A 152 -6.53 -7.99 -4.61
N PHE A 153 -7.78 -8.43 -4.43
CA PHE A 153 -8.35 -8.85 -3.14
C PHE A 153 -8.64 -10.36 -3.12
N ALA A 154 -8.92 -10.89 -1.95
CA ALA A 154 -9.43 -12.25 -1.80
C ALA A 154 -10.81 -12.39 -2.47
N GLY A 155 -10.84 -13.04 -3.64
CA GLY A 155 -12.05 -13.26 -4.45
C GLY A 155 -12.59 -12.02 -5.18
N SER A 156 -11.83 -10.91 -5.22
CA SER A 156 -12.27 -9.65 -5.84
C SER A 156 -11.09 -8.83 -6.36
N CYS A 157 -11.36 -7.63 -6.84
CA CYS A 157 -10.37 -6.63 -7.23
C CYS A 157 -10.86 -5.22 -6.91
N GLY A 158 -9.98 -4.23 -7.04
CA GLY A 158 -10.31 -2.82 -6.85
C GLY A 158 -11.37 -2.32 -7.85
N ARG A 159 -12.11 -1.30 -7.43
CA ARG A 159 -13.05 -0.57 -8.30
C ARG A 159 -12.30 0.34 -9.28
N THR A 160 -12.97 0.70 -10.37
CA THR A 160 -12.39 1.56 -11.42
C THR A 160 -13.31 2.71 -11.82
N ASP A 161 -14.31 3.02 -11.01
CA ASP A 161 -15.32 4.06 -11.26
C ASP A 161 -15.00 5.39 -10.57
N PHE A 162 -13.91 5.46 -9.81
CA PHE A 162 -13.38 6.70 -9.25
C PHE A 162 -12.50 7.44 -10.28
N PRO A 163 -12.29 8.76 -10.10
CA PRO A 163 -11.44 9.55 -10.99
C PRO A 163 -10.05 8.92 -11.18
N GLY A 164 -9.66 8.74 -12.44
CA GLY A 164 -8.39 8.08 -12.79
C GLY A 164 -8.46 6.55 -12.93
N GLY A 165 -9.58 5.92 -12.54
CA GLY A 165 -9.79 4.48 -12.72
C GLY A 165 -9.93 4.07 -14.18
N ASP A 166 -9.35 2.91 -14.53
CA ASP A 166 -9.38 2.32 -15.88
C ASP A 166 -9.49 0.79 -15.78
N ARG A 167 -10.67 0.27 -16.17
CA ARG A 167 -10.97 -1.17 -16.08
C ARG A 167 -10.04 -2.02 -16.95
N ARG A 168 -9.63 -1.52 -18.12
CA ARG A 168 -8.75 -2.26 -19.03
C ARG A 168 -7.36 -2.39 -18.43
N GLN A 169 -6.81 -1.28 -17.89
CA GLN A 169 -5.52 -1.30 -17.22
C GLN A 169 -5.54 -2.18 -15.99
N LEU A 170 -6.60 -2.13 -15.16
CA LEU A 170 -6.73 -3.04 -14.03
C LEU A 170 -6.73 -4.51 -14.46
N GLY A 171 -7.45 -4.85 -15.50
CA GLY A 171 -7.45 -6.21 -16.06
C GLY A 171 -6.08 -6.66 -16.57
N GLU A 172 -5.28 -5.75 -17.14
CA GLU A 172 -3.89 -6.02 -17.54
C GLU A 172 -2.99 -6.23 -16.31
N SER A 173 -3.14 -5.39 -15.29
CA SER A 173 -2.43 -5.51 -14.00
C SER A 173 -2.74 -6.84 -13.32
N LEU A 174 -4.00 -7.23 -13.22
CA LEU A 174 -4.44 -8.50 -12.63
C LEU A 174 -3.85 -9.72 -13.35
N ARG A 175 -3.85 -9.72 -14.70
CA ARG A 175 -3.24 -10.82 -15.49
C ARG A 175 -1.74 -10.96 -15.24
N ARG A 176 -1.03 -9.84 -15.03
CA ARG A 176 0.39 -9.85 -14.68
C ARG A 176 0.60 -10.47 -13.28
N LEU A 177 -0.21 -10.07 -12.29
CA LEU A 177 -0.13 -10.65 -10.94
C LEU A 177 -0.46 -12.14 -10.93
N ALA A 178 -1.43 -12.59 -11.73
CA ALA A 178 -1.78 -14.01 -11.88
C ALA A 178 -0.62 -14.87 -12.43
N GLY A 179 0.33 -14.28 -13.14
CA GLY A 179 1.54 -14.95 -13.64
C GLY A 179 2.71 -15.03 -12.66
N LEU A 180 2.56 -14.50 -11.44
CA LEU A 180 3.60 -14.56 -10.41
C LEU A 180 3.65 -15.94 -9.72
N ASP A 181 4.65 -16.12 -8.84
CA ASP A 181 4.79 -17.34 -8.03
C ASP A 181 3.47 -17.66 -7.30
N PRO A 182 2.85 -18.83 -7.55
CA PRO A 182 1.59 -19.22 -6.93
C PRO A 182 1.64 -19.31 -5.40
N GLU A 183 2.82 -19.49 -4.83
CA GLU A 183 3.02 -19.57 -3.37
C GLU A 183 3.10 -18.20 -2.67
N LEU A 184 3.07 -17.10 -3.42
CA LEU A 184 3.06 -15.76 -2.83
C LEU A 184 1.82 -15.58 -1.95
N THR A 185 2.06 -15.19 -0.70
CA THR A 185 1.02 -14.65 0.18
C THR A 185 0.68 -13.24 -0.30
N VAL A 186 -0.60 -12.98 -0.53
CA VAL A 186 -1.12 -11.68 -0.96
C VAL A 186 -1.74 -10.97 0.24
N VAL A 187 -1.30 -9.76 0.53
CA VAL A 187 -1.92 -8.86 1.51
C VAL A 187 -2.58 -7.72 0.74
N PRO A 188 -3.92 -7.71 0.67
CA PRO A 188 -4.67 -6.68 -0.03
C PRO A 188 -4.81 -5.39 0.79
N GLY A 189 -5.28 -4.31 0.14
CA GLY A 189 -5.63 -3.06 0.79
C GLY A 189 -6.82 -3.20 1.75
N HIS A 190 -7.73 -4.13 1.48
CA HIS A 190 -8.89 -4.42 2.33
C HIS A 190 -9.11 -5.93 2.49
N GLY A 191 -9.66 -6.32 3.65
CA GLY A 191 -10.04 -7.68 3.94
C GLY A 191 -8.86 -8.61 4.27
N MET A 192 -9.10 -9.90 4.08
CA MET A 192 -8.17 -10.95 4.54
C MET A 192 -7.06 -11.24 3.52
N PRO A 193 -5.87 -11.64 3.97
CA PRO A 193 -4.83 -12.19 3.10
C PRO A 193 -5.29 -13.43 2.31
N THR A 194 -4.65 -13.63 1.16
CA THR A 194 -4.90 -14.76 0.27
C THR A 194 -3.58 -15.26 -0.36
N THR A 195 -3.62 -16.01 -1.45
CA THR A 195 -2.44 -16.44 -2.22
C THR A 195 -2.71 -16.29 -3.72
N ILE A 196 -1.66 -16.11 -4.51
CA ILE A 196 -1.80 -16.10 -5.98
C ILE A 196 -2.46 -17.37 -6.48
N ALA A 197 -2.06 -18.55 -5.98
CA ALA A 197 -2.66 -19.84 -6.38
C ALA A 197 -4.18 -19.86 -6.17
N ARG A 198 -4.66 -19.42 -5.00
CA ARG A 198 -6.08 -19.36 -4.68
C ARG A 198 -6.82 -18.42 -5.62
N GLU A 199 -6.29 -17.22 -5.80
CA GLU A 199 -6.96 -16.21 -6.63
C GLU A 199 -7.01 -16.63 -8.11
N VAL A 200 -5.96 -17.21 -8.66
CA VAL A 200 -5.99 -17.79 -10.01
C VAL A 200 -7.03 -18.87 -10.14
N ALA A 201 -7.24 -19.70 -9.12
CA ALA A 201 -8.22 -20.79 -9.16
C ALA A 201 -9.67 -20.33 -8.96
N THR A 202 -9.92 -19.24 -8.21
CA THR A 202 -11.28 -18.96 -7.71
C THR A 202 -11.77 -17.54 -7.94
N ASN A 203 -10.88 -16.59 -8.22
CA ASN A 203 -11.25 -15.18 -8.36
C ASN A 203 -11.91 -14.93 -9.73
N PRO A 204 -13.16 -14.45 -9.79
CA PRO A 204 -13.88 -14.26 -11.06
C PRO A 204 -13.27 -13.17 -11.94
N PHE A 205 -12.43 -12.29 -11.39
CA PHE A 205 -11.74 -11.22 -12.14
C PHE A 205 -10.42 -11.68 -12.78
N LEU A 206 -9.98 -12.91 -12.48
CA LEU A 206 -8.80 -13.56 -13.06
C LEU A 206 -9.16 -14.70 -14.04
N GLN A 207 -10.45 -14.93 -14.27
CA GLN A 207 -10.96 -15.96 -15.19
C GLN A 207 -11.03 -15.46 -16.63
#